data_f8e63ac700b658857afd8606292ab7b6
#
_entry.id   f8e63ac700b658857afd8606292ab7b6
#
_cell.length_a   1.000
_cell.length_b   1.000
_cell.length_c   1.000
_cell.angle_alpha   90.00
_cell.angle_beta   90.00
_cell.angle_gamma   90.00
#
_symmetry.space_group_name_H-M   'P 1'
#
loop_
_entity.id
_entity.type
_entity.pdbx_description
1 polymer ?
#
loop_
_entity_poly.entity_id
_entity_poly.type
_entity_poly.pdbx_seq_one_letter_code
_entity_poly.pdbx_strand_id
1 'polypeptide(L)'
;MDETWELFGQYMSGAHAGLCCVISSESLSEAAEKALDSSLAALGYGHDACTFVVPGDLDQQALFVLIEGLDPICIVAADGKSAALLGQAYHLAVPSGKATRLLGRITVSFLDFESLLKTPQDKQIAWALLKKLPRFGDKRSGK
;
A
#
# COMPACT_ATOMS: atom_id res chain seq x y z
N MET A 1 15.59 6.06 -6.02
CA MET A 1 14.99 4.80 -5.58
C MET A 1 15.98 3.89 -4.88
N ASP A 2 17.16 3.71 -5.45
CA ASP A 2 18.19 2.89 -4.81
C ASP A 2 18.61 3.44 -3.46
N GLU A 3 18.67 4.77 -3.35
CA GLU A 3 19.01 5.41 -2.07
C GLU A 3 17.98 5.09 -0.99
N THR A 4 16.70 5.02 -1.38
CA THR A 4 15.65 4.69 -0.43
C THR A 4 15.84 3.29 0.12
N TRP A 5 16.19 2.33 -0.72
CA TRP A 5 16.47 0.97 -0.26
C TRP A 5 17.72 0.91 0.62
N GLU A 6 18.73 1.71 0.33
CA GLU A 6 19.90 1.77 1.18
C GLU A 6 19.57 2.31 2.57
N LEU A 7 18.75 3.37 2.63
CA LEU A 7 18.41 4.01 3.91
C LEU A 7 17.39 3.21 4.71
N PHE A 8 16.39 2.62 4.03
CA PHE A 8 15.23 2.05 4.69
C PHE A 8 15.02 0.57 4.41
N GLY A 9 15.99 -0.11 3.79
CA GLY A 9 15.81 -1.50 3.38
C GLY A 9 15.40 -2.45 4.49
N GLN A 10 15.81 -2.19 5.72
CA GLN A 10 15.44 -3.06 6.85
C GLN A 10 13.94 -3.01 7.15
N TYR A 11 13.24 -1.97 6.69
CA TYR A 11 11.79 -1.82 6.87
C TYR A 11 11.00 -2.29 5.66
N MET A 12 11.66 -2.71 4.60
CA MET A 12 11.03 -2.98 3.32
C MET A 12 11.31 -4.39 2.83
N SER A 13 10.37 -4.93 2.05
CA SER A 13 10.54 -6.21 1.38
C SER A 13 9.74 -6.18 0.09
N GLY A 14 9.91 -7.22 -0.74
CA GLY A 14 9.17 -7.34 -1.99
C GLY A 14 9.85 -6.64 -3.15
N ALA A 15 9.06 -6.03 -4.01
CA ALA A 15 9.57 -5.44 -5.25
C ALA A 15 10.39 -4.18 -4.99
N HIS A 16 11.50 -4.04 -5.70
CA HIS A 16 12.31 -2.83 -5.64
C HIS A 16 11.66 -1.66 -6.37
N ALA A 17 10.92 -1.95 -7.43
CA ALA A 17 10.30 -0.90 -8.23
C ALA A 17 9.22 -0.11 -7.49
N GLY A 18 8.53 -0.77 -6.54
CA GLY A 18 7.61 -0.08 -5.67
C GLY A 18 6.43 0.58 -6.37
N LEU A 19 5.86 -0.06 -7.38
CA LEU A 19 4.69 0.50 -8.06
C LEU A 19 3.53 0.70 -7.10
N CYS A 20 3.33 -0.26 -6.19
CA CYS A 20 2.37 -0.14 -5.10
C CYS A 20 3.11 -0.27 -3.79
N CYS A 21 2.95 0.71 -2.92
CA CYS A 21 3.54 0.66 -1.58
C CYS A 21 2.48 0.16 -0.61
N VAL A 22 2.74 -0.99 0.02
CA VAL A 22 1.83 -1.59 1.00
C VAL A 22 2.44 -1.38 2.38
N ILE A 23 1.70 -0.73 3.27
CA ILE A 23 2.17 -0.43 4.62
C ILE A 23 1.33 -1.23 5.60
N SER A 24 1.99 -1.89 6.55
CA SER A 24 1.31 -2.61 7.61
C SER A 24 2.06 -2.40 8.92
N SER A 25 1.34 -2.45 10.03
CA SER A 25 1.96 -2.24 11.34
C SER A 25 2.85 -3.42 11.73
N GLU A 26 2.54 -4.60 11.20
CA GLU A 26 3.35 -5.81 11.40
C GLU A 26 3.48 -6.52 10.07
N SER A 27 4.46 -7.41 9.96
CA SER A 27 4.66 -8.18 8.73
C SER A 27 3.38 -8.92 8.34
N LEU A 28 3.01 -8.83 7.06
CA LEU A 28 1.85 -9.51 6.56
C LEU A 28 2.14 -11.00 6.39
N SER A 29 1.08 -11.81 6.47
CA SER A 29 1.20 -13.23 6.18
C SER A 29 1.51 -13.43 4.70
N GLU A 30 2.05 -14.61 4.37
CA GLU A 30 2.32 -14.96 2.99
C GLU A 30 1.04 -14.93 2.16
N ALA A 31 -0.07 -15.38 2.73
CA ALA A 31 -1.36 -15.34 2.06
C ALA A 31 -1.79 -13.91 1.74
N ALA A 32 -1.58 -12.99 2.68
CA ALA A 32 -1.94 -11.59 2.46
C ALA A 32 -1.07 -10.97 1.38
N GLU A 33 0.23 -11.23 1.40
CA GLU A 33 1.13 -10.72 0.38
C GLU A 33 0.75 -11.24 -1.01
N LYS A 34 0.44 -12.53 -1.12
CA LYS A 34 0.01 -13.11 -2.38
C LYS A 34 -1.30 -12.52 -2.87
N ALA A 35 -2.25 -12.30 -1.96
CA ALA A 35 -3.53 -11.72 -2.33
C ALA A 35 -3.35 -10.31 -2.90
N LEU A 36 -2.48 -9.52 -2.29
CA LEU A 36 -2.19 -8.18 -2.77
C LEU A 36 -1.47 -8.21 -4.11
N ASP A 37 -0.45 -9.05 -4.26
CA ASP A 37 0.24 -9.19 -5.55
C ASP A 37 -0.71 -9.61 -6.66
N SER A 38 -1.58 -10.58 -6.39
CA SER A 38 -2.56 -11.05 -7.38
C SER A 38 -3.54 -9.94 -7.74
N SER A 39 -3.99 -9.17 -6.76
CA SER A 39 -4.90 -8.06 -7.00
C SER A 39 -4.26 -6.98 -7.86
N LEU A 40 -3.02 -6.62 -7.58
CA LEU A 40 -2.31 -5.63 -8.37
C LEU A 40 -2.03 -6.14 -9.78
N ALA A 41 -1.74 -7.43 -9.94
CA ALA A 41 -1.59 -8.03 -11.26
C ALA A 41 -2.89 -7.92 -12.05
N ALA A 42 -4.03 -8.17 -11.40
CA ALA A 42 -5.34 -8.04 -12.05
C ALA A 42 -5.63 -6.59 -12.48
N LEU A 43 -5.04 -5.62 -11.80
CA LEU A 43 -5.18 -4.20 -12.14
C LEU A 43 -4.15 -3.75 -13.18
N GLY A 44 -3.36 -4.67 -13.70
CA GLY A 44 -2.43 -4.39 -14.77
C GLY A 44 -1.01 -4.06 -14.35
N TYR A 45 -0.71 -4.15 -13.04
CA TYR A 45 0.63 -3.82 -12.54
C TYR A 45 1.66 -4.91 -12.78
N GLY A 46 1.22 -6.12 -13.14
CA GLY A 46 2.12 -7.25 -13.32
C GLY A 46 2.45 -7.90 -11.99
N HIS A 47 3.31 -8.90 -12.05
CA HIS A 47 3.78 -9.59 -10.85
C HIS A 47 4.85 -8.75 -10.15
N ASP A 48 4.99 -8.93 -8.86
CA ASP A 48 6.02 -8.26 -8.06
C ASP A 48 5.92 -6.73 -8.15
N ALA A 49 4.68 -6.23 -8.06
CA ALA A 49 4.44 -4.79 -8.09
C ALA A 49 4.49 -4.16 -6.70
N CYS A 50 4.35 -4.96 -5.65
CA CYS A 50 4.20 -4.45 -4.29
C CYS A 50 5.52 -4.38 -3.54
N THR A 51 5.82 -3.21 -2.98
CA THR A 51 6.85 -3.07 -1.96
C THR A 51 6.15 -3.02 -0.62
N PHE A 52 6.51 -3.93 0.28
CA PHE A 52 5.89 -4.04 1.59
C PHE A 52 6.73 -3.30 2.61
N VAL A 53 6.10 -2.42 3.39
CA VAL A 53 6.78 -1.59 4.38
C VAL A 53 6.19 -1.88 5.75
N VAL A 54 7.05 -2.22 6.69
CA VAL A 54 6.69 -2.33 8.11
C VAL A 54 7.49 -1.25 8.83
N PRO A 55 6.85 -0.13 9.19
CA PRO A 55 7.58 1.03 9.70
C PRO A 55 8.37 0.81 10.99
N GLY A 56 7.89 -0.10 11.85
CA GLY A 56 8.61 -0.35 13.10
C GLY A 56 8.75 0.91 13.93
N ASP A 57 9.98 1.33 14.16
CA ASP A 57 10.28 2.52 14.95
C ASP A 57 10.46 3.79 14.13
N LEU A 58 10.16 3.75 12.83
CA LEU A 58 10.20 4.97 12.02
C LEU A 58 9.17 5.97 12.51
N ASP A 59 9.57 7.24 12.59
CA ASP A 59 8.62 8.28 12.89
C ASP A 59 7.89 8.72 11.62
N GLN A 60 6.91 9.62 11.79
CA GLN A 60 6.08 10.06 10.67
C GLN A 60 6.89 10.74 9.57
N GLN A 61 7.91 11.51 9.94
CA GLN A 61 8.73 12.20 8.95
C GLN A 61 9.58 11.21 8.14
N ALA A 62 10.16 10.23 8.81
CA ALA A 62 10.94 9.20 8.13
C ALA A 62 10.08 8.38 7.19
N LEU A 63 8.85 8.05 7.59
CA LEU A 63 7.92 7.34 6.72
C LEU A 63 7.59 8.17 5.48
N PHE A 64 7.37 9.47 5.64
CA PHE A 64 7.13 10.36 4.51
C PHE A 64 8.30 10.32 3.53
N VAL A 65 9.53 10.42 4.05
CA VAL A 65 10.73 10.39 3.20
C VAL A 65 10.84 9.05 2.47
N LEU A 66 10.55 7.95 3.15
CA LEU A 66 10.59 6.63 2.54
C LEU A 66 9.61 6.52 1.38
N ILE A 67 8.36 6.91 1.60
CA ILE A 67 7.32 6.78 0.57
C ILE A 67 7.62 7.70 -0.62
N GLU A 68 8.00 8.95 -0.34
CA GLU A 68 8.31 9.89 -1.42
C GLU A 68 9.55 9.43 -2.20
N GLY A 69 10.50 8.80 -1.51
CA GLY A 69 11.68 8.24 -2.18
C GLY A 69 11.35 7.05 -3.07
N LEU A 70 10.40 6.21 -2.67
CA LEU A 70 9.92 5.11 -3.51
C LEU A 70 9.10 5.62 -4.68
N ASP A 71 8.39 6.72 -4.48
CA ASP A 71 7.51 7.34 -5.48
C ASP A 71 6.54 6.31 -6.10
N PRO A 72 5.72 5.64 -5.29
CA PRO A 72 4.79 4.65 -5.81
C PRO A 72 3.64 5.31 -6.57
N ILE A 73 2.99 4.51 -7.42
CA ILE A 73 1.80 4.97 -8.14
C ILE A 73 0.60 5.01 -7.21
N CYS A 74 0.53 4.07 -6.28
CA CYS A 74 -0.58 3.98 -5.34
C CYS A 74 -0.10 3.38 -4.02
N ILE A 75 -0.93 3.50 -2.99
CA ILE A 75 -0.58 3.07 -1.63
C ILE A 75 -1.72 2.23 -1.06
N VAL A 76 -1.38 1.19 -0.32
CA VAL A 76 -2.34 0.39 0.44
C VAL A 76 -1.92 0.39 1.90
N ALA A 77 -2.81 0.81 2.78
CA ALA A 77 -2.62 0.69 4.22
C ALA A 77 -3.37 -0.55 4.68
N ALA A 78 -2.66 -1.56 5.14
CA ALA A 78 -3.26 -2.86 5.41
C ALA A 78 -3.98 -2.94 6.76
N ASP A 79 -3.78 -1.96 7.64
CA ASP A 79 -4.44 -1.95 8.95
C ASP A 79 -4.64 -0.53 9.44
N GLY A 80 -5.40 -0.40 10.53
CA GLY A 80 -5.74 0.91 11.08
C GLY A 80 -4.54 1.69 11.60
N LYS A 81 -3.55 0.99 12.17
CA LYS A 81 -2.35 1.64 12.68
C LYS A 81 -1.52 2.25 11.56
N SER A 82 -1.36 1.51 10.45
CA SER A 82 -0.61 2.04 9.31
C SER A 82 -1.35 3.20 8.66
N ALA A 83 -2.68 3.14 8.58
CA ALA A 83 -3.48 4.25 8.07
C ALA A 83 -3.30 5.49 8.93
N ALA A 84 -3.30 5.32 10.25
CA ALA A 84 -3.11 6.45 11.17
C ALA A 84 -1.72 7.06 11.01
N LEU A 85 -0.69 6.23 10.85
CA LEU A 85 0.67 6.72 10.67
C LEU A 85 0.80 7.48 9.35
N LEU A 86 0.18 6.98 8.29
CA LEU A 86 0.13 7.70 7.02
C LEU A 86 -0.55 9.06 7.17
N GLY A 87 -1.64 9.10 7.91
CA GLY A 87 -2.34 10.35 8.18
C GLY A 87 -1.44 11.36 8.86
N GLN A 88 -0.66 10.91 9.83
CA GLN A 88 0.30 11.77 10.52
C GLN A 88 1.41 12.23 9.57
N ALA A 89 1.92 11.31 8.75
CA ALA A 89 3.03 11.63 7.84
C ALA A 89 2.62 12.66 6.79
N TYR A 90 1.38 12.61 6.32
CA TYR A 90 0.90 13.47 5.25
C TYR A 90 0.00 14.60 5.72
N HIS A 91 -0.25 14.68 7.02
CA HIS A 91 -1.12 15.70 7.62
C HIS A 91 -2.53 15.70 7.02
N LEU A 92 -3.05 14.51 6.76
CA LEU A 92 -4.38 14.29 6.21
C LEU A 92 -5.03 13.10 6.91
N ALA A 93 -6.35 13.11 6.98
CA ALA A 93 -7.06 11.96 7.51
C ALA A 93 -7.04 10.82 6.50
N VAL A 94 -6.73 9.61 6.98
CA VAL A 94 -6.76 8.40 6.15
C VAL A 94 -7.75 7.44 6.81
N PRO A 95 -9.05 7.59 6.52
CA PRO A 95 -10.06 6.76 7.16
C PRO A 95 -10.03 5.33 6.63
N SER A 96 -10.20 4.36 7.54
CA SER A 96 -10.19 2.95 7.16
C SER A 96 -11.41 2.60 6.30
N GLY A 97 -11.20 1.66 5.39
CA GLY A 97 -12.28 1.17 4.52
C GLY A 97 -12.61 2.10 3.37
N LYS A 98 -11.75 3.06 3.07
CA LYS A 98 -12.01 4.06 2.04
C LYS A 98 -10.77 4.32 1.20
N ALA A 99 -10.99 5.00 0.08
CA ALA A 99 -9.91 5.53 -0.76
C ALA A 99 -9.73 7.01 -0.45
N THR A 100 -8.48 7.44 -0.44
CA THR A 100 -8.08 8.82 -0.13
C THR A 100 -6.93 9.19 -1.07
N ARG A 101 -6.70 10.48 -1.29
CA ARG A 101 -5.54 10.90 -2.06
C ARG A 101 -4.48 11.47 -1.13
N LEU A 102 -3.25 10.97 -1.27
CA LEU A 102 -2.10 11.50 -0.53
C LEU A 102 -1.10 12.02 -1.57
N LEU A 103 -0.98 13.33 -1.67
CA LEU A 103 -0.15 14.00 -2.67
C LEU A 103 -0.40 13.45 -4.07
N GLY A 104 -1.68 13.32 -4.42
CA GLY A 104 -2.09 12.85 -5.75
C GLY A 104 -2.16 11.35 -5.93
N ARG A 105 -1.62 10.57 -5.01
CA ARG A 105 -1.67 9.11 -5.11
C ARG A 105 -2.94 8.59 -4.46
N ILE A 106 -3.65 7.71 -5.17
CA ILE A 106 -4.80 7.05 -4.58
C ILE A 106 -4.30 6.06 -3.55
N THR A 107 -4.85 6.17 -2.35
CA THR A 107 -4.50 5.34 -1.21
C THR A 107 -5.77 4.65 -0.73
N VAL A 108 -5.75 3.32 -0.66
CA VAL A 108 -6.84 2.59 -0.03
C VAL A 108 -6.38 2.09 1.31
N SER A 109 -7.27 2.09 2.29
CA SER A 109 -6.94 1.65 3.63
C SER A 109 -7.93 0.63 4.13
N PHE A 110 -7.44 -0.30 4.91
CA PHE A 110 -8.23 -1.36 5.53
C PHE A 110 -8.12 -1.22 7.04
N LEU A 111 -9.18 -1.58 7.74
CA LEU A 111 -9.08 -1.71 9.18
C LEU A 111 -8.17 -2.89 9.54
N ASP A 112 -8.34 -4.00 8.82
CA ASP A 112 -7.51 -5.19 8.99
C ASP A 112 -7.64 -6.07 7.74
N PHE A 113 -6.70 -5.93 6.81
CA PHE A 113 -6.73 -6.68 5.55
C PHE A 113 -6.66 -8.18 5.79
N GLU A 114 -5.85 -8.62 6.76
CA GLU A 114 -5.69 -10.04 7.05
C GLU A 114 -7.02 -10.70 7.40
N SER A 115 -7.88 -10.00 8.14
CA SER A 115 -9.15 -10.55 8.56
C SER A 115 -10.12 -10.73 7.39
N LEU A 116 -9.90 -10.04 6.28
CA LEU A 116 -10.77 -10.12 5.11
C LEU A 116 -10.42 -11.30 4.19
N LEU A 117 -9.43 -12.11 4.54
CA LEU A 117 -9.03 -13.24 3.72
C LEU A 117 -9.68 -14.55 4.15
N LYS A 118 -10.53 -14.52 5.18
CA LYS A 118 -11.06 -15.73 5.79
C LYS A 118 -12.29 -16.31 5.10
N THR A 119 -13.11 -15.49 4.47
CA THR A 119 -14.31 -15.94 3.78
C THR A 119 -14.37 -15.37 2.37
N PRO A 120 -15.11 -16.04 1.44
CA PRO A 120 -15.29 -15.50 0.10
C PRO A 120 -15.95 -14.11 0.09
N GLN A 121 -16.92 -13.87 0.98
CA GLN A 121 -17.58 -12.57 1.05
C GLN A 121 -16.59 -11.47 1.47
N ASP A 122 -15.76 -11.76 2.47
CA ASP A 122 -14.77 -10.81 2.94
C ASP A 122 -13.74 -10.52 1.85
N LYS A 123 -13.33 -11.55 1.10
CA LYS A 123 -12.40 -11.35 -0.02
C LYS A 123 -12.99 -10.42 -1.07
N GLN A 124 -14.30 -10.52 -1.32
CA GLN A 124 -14.96 -9.62 -2.25
C GLN A 124 -14.98 -8.18 -1.75
N ILE A 125 -15.17 -8.00 -0.45
CA ILE A 125 -15.11 -6.67 0.15
C ILE A 125 -13.72 -6.07 -0.05
N ALA A 126 -12.68 -6.86 0.22
CA ALA A 126 -11.31 -6.41 0.03
C ALA A 126 -11.05 -6.06 -1.44
N TRP A 127 -11.50 -6.90 -2.35
CA TRP A 127 -11.30 -6.66 -3.78
C TRP A 127 -12.04 -5.41 -4.25
N ALA A 128 -13.26 -5.19 -3.76
CA ALA A 128 -14.04 -4.02 -4.13
C ALA A 128 -13.30 -2.73 -3.75
N LEU A 129 -12.62 -2.73 -2.60
CA LEU A 129 -11.84 -1.58 -2.18
C LEU A 129 -10.56 -1.44 -3.01
N LEU A 130 -9.86 -2.54 -3.26
CA LEU A 130 -8.63 -2.50 -4.06
C LEU A 130 -8.88 -2.03 -5.49
N LYS A 131 -10.07 -2.31 -6.04
CA LYS A 131 -10.41 -1.85 -7.39
C LYS A 131 -10.50 -0.33 -7.50
N LYS A 132 -10.52 0.38 -6.39
CA LYS A 132 -10.47 1.85 -6.41
C LYS A 132 -9.08 2.38 -6.74
N LEU A 133 -8.06 1.53 -6.69
CA LEU A 133 -6.73 1.89 -7.14
C LEU A 133 -6.75 2.09 -8.67
N PRO A 134 -5.87 2.97 -9.20
CA PRO A 134 -5.83 3.17 -10.64
C PRO A 134 -5.34 1.93 -11.35
N ARG A 135 -5.88 1.66 -12.55
CA ARG A 135 -5.36 0.59 -13.38
C ARG A 135 -4.04 1.04 -13.98
N PHE A 136 -3.05 0.17 -13.93
CA PHE A 136 -1.75 0.48 -14.49
C PHE A 136 -1.86 0.47 -16.03
N GLY A 137 -1.31 1.51 -16.64
CA GLY A 137 -1.34 1.61 -18.09
C GLY A 137 -2.64 2.13 -18.68
N ASP A 138 -3.63 2.45 -17.84
CA ASP A 138 -4.88 3.01 -18.33
C ASP A 138 -4.65 4.49 -18.68
N LYS A 139 -4.68 4.78 -19.96
CA LYS A 139 -4.37 6.12 -20.43
C LYS A 139 -5.40 7.16 -20.02
N ARG A 140 -6.64 6.74 -19.79
CA ARG A 140 -7.67 7.67 -19.37
C ARG A 140 -7.43 8.19 -17.97
N SER A 141 -6.80 7.41 -17.15
CA SER A 141 -6.52 7.86 -15.78
C SER A 141 -5.49 8.96 -15.74
N GLY A 142 -4.72 9.14 -16.79
CA GLY A 142 -3.74 10.20 -16.88
C GLY A 142 -4.25 11.50 -17.47
N LYS A 143 -5.51 11.56 -17.77
CA LYS A 143 -6.09 12.75 -18.43
C LYS A 143 -6.75 13.70 -17.47
#